data_42a9259479c951dfa2526abf478603c7
#
_entry.id   42a9259479c951dfa2526abf478603c7
#
_cell.length_a   1.000
_cell.length_b   1.000
_cell.length_c   1.000
_cell.angle_alpha   90.00
_cell.angle_beta   90.00
_cell.angle_gamma   90.00
#
_symmetry.space_group_name_H-M   'P 1'
#
loop_
_entity.id
_entity.type
_entity.pdbx_description
1 polymer ?
#
loop_
_entity_poly.entity_id
_entity_poly.type
_entity_poly.pdbx_seq_one_letter_code
_entity_poly.pdbx_strand_id
1 'polypeptide(L)'
;MSDIYLLKHKRSEIPLGRLEIDIEADVFSFEKNNLYTGSLPSFLLYGHGNMTESDSIKMWVTDRAPEPNNELIDSLIEKIGETEYNPYSFFKYNNGRFIGDLFYVEGGEAL
;
A
#
# COMPACT_ATOMS: atom_id res chain seq x y z
N MET A 1 -0.92 15.70 6.19
CA MET A 1 -1.71 14.73 6.96
C MET A 1 -1.43 13.33 6.48
N SER A 2 -1.24 12.40 7.41
CA SER A 2 -0.91 11.01 7.06
C SER A 2 -2.14 10.14 7.05
N ASP A 3 -2.18 9.19 6.12
CA ASP A 3 -3.13 8.11 6.14
C ASP A 3 -2.50 6.91 6.84
N ILE A 4 -3.25 6.27 7.71
CA ILE A 4 -2.78 5.14 8.49
C ILE A 4 -3.56 3.89 8.09
N TYR A 5 -2.83 2.81 7.80
CA TYR A 5 -3.40 1.53 7.41
C TYR A 5 -2.81 0.40 8.23
N LEU A 6 -3.60 -0.63 8.44
CA LEU A 6 -3.09 -1.91 8.93
C LEU A 6 -2.71 -2.76 7.73
N LEU A 7 -1.46 -3.21 7.67
CA LEU A 7 -1.02 -4.15 6.65
C LEU A 7 -1.38 -5.56 7.10
N LYS A 8 -2.07 -6.30 6.26
CA LYS A 8 -2.59 -7.62 6.58
C LYS A 8 -2.22 -8.66 5.55
N HIS A 9 -2.18 -9.90 5.99
CA HIS A 9 -2.04 -11.07 5.13
C HIS A 9 -3.36 -11.83 5.12
N LYS A 10 -3.81 -12.27 3.95
CA LYS A 10 -5.12 -12.92 3.79
C LYS A 10 -5.31 -14.17 4.65
N ARG A 11 -4.22 -14.80 5.06
CA ARG A 11 -4.23 -16.03 5.87
C ARG A 11 -3.95 -15.80 7.34
N SER A 12 -3.88 -14.55 7.78
CA SER A 12 -3.61 -14.22 9.17
C SER A 12 -4.64 -13.24 9.71
N GLU A 13 -5.13 -13.51 10.92
CA GLU A 13 -6.01 -12.57 11.61
C GLU A 13 -5.21 -11.45 12.29
N ILE A 14 -3.92 -11.69 12.53
CA ILE A 14 -3.05 -10.72 13.18
C ILE A 14 -2.40 -9.83 12.12
N PRO A 15 -2.59 -8.50 12.19
CA PRO A 15 -1.94 -7.61 11.22
C PRO A 15 -0.41 -7.68 11.34
N LEU A 16 0.27 -7.50 10.21
CA LEU A 16 1.73 -7.44 10.18
C LEU A 16 2.25 -6.19 10.91
N GLY A 17 1.52 -5.10 10.77
CA GLY A 17 1.89 -3.83 11.36
C GLY A 17 1.10 -2.68 10.77
N ARG A 18 1.62 -1.47 10.96
CA ARG A 18 0.96 -0.24 10.57
C ARG A 18 1.76 0.49 9.51
N LEU A 19 1.13 0.76 8.38
CA LEU A 19 1.68 1.64 7.35
C LEU A 19 1.20 3.06 7.58
N GLU A 20 2.10 4.01 7.52
CA GLU A 20 1.77 5.42 7.54
C GLU A 20 2.24 6.04 6.23
N ILE A 21 1.33 6.68 5.53
CA ILE A 21 1.58 7.26 4.21
C ILE A 21 1.25 8.75 4.28
N ASP A 22 2.27 9.58 4.13
CA ASP A 22 2.12 11.02 4.00
C ASP A 22 2.45 11.40 2.55
N ILE A 23 1.41 11.58 1.75
CA ILE A 23 1.55 11.85 0.32
C ILE A 23 2.17 13.22 0.09
N GLU A 24 1.79 14.22 0.88
CA GLU A 24 2.30 15.58 0.74
C GLU A 24 3.80 15.65 1.03
N ALA A 25 4.26 14.95 2.05
CA ALA A 25 5.67 14.91 2.41
C ALA A 25 6.45 13.83 1.64
N ASP A 26 5.75 12.98 0.89
CA ASP A 26 6.32 11.85 0.16
C ASP A 26 7.10 10.91 1.10
N VAL A 27 6.52 10.63 2.27
CA VAL A 27 7.12 9.78 3.29
C VAL A 27 6.23 8.57 3.55
N PHE A 28 6.82 7.39 3.48
CA PHE A 28 6.16 6.12 3.73
C PHE A 28 6.92 5.39 4.83
N SER A 29 6.20 4.91 5.83
CA SER A 29 6.84 4.20 6.94
C SER A 29 6.02 3.00 7.37
N PHE A 30 6.67 2.07 8.05
CA PHE A 30 6.04 0.86 8.56
C PHE A 30 6.53 0.57 9.97
N GLU A 31 5.58 0.31 10.86
CA GLU A 31 5.87 -0.12 12.23
C GLU A 31 5.35 -1.54 12.40
N LYS A 32 6.25 -2.48 12.68
CA LYS A 32 5.90 -3.89 12.85
C LYS A 32 5.06 -4.11 14.10
N ASN A 33 4.04 -4.95 13.97
CA ASN A 33 3.28 -5.46 15.10
C ASN A 33 4.04 -6.63 15.73
N ASN A 34 4.44 -6.51 16.99
CA ASN A 34 5.22 -7.53 17.68
C ASN A 34 4.45 -8.84 17.90
N LEU A 35 3.13 -8.81 17.78
CA LEU A 35 2.31 -10.01 17.89
C LEU A 35 2.33 -10.85 16.61
N TYR A 36 2.73 -10.26 15.49
CA TYR A 36 2.83 -10.99 14.23
C TYR A 36 4.14 -11.76 14.19
N THR A 37 4.05 -13.09 13.99
CA THR A 37 5.23 -13.97 13.99
C THR A 37 5.58 -14.53 12.63
N GLY A 38 4.79 -14.22 11.60
CA GLY A 38 5.07 -14.67 10.24
C GLY A 38 6.16 -13.87 9.55
N SER A 39 6.50 -14.28 8.34
CA SER A 39 7.49 -13.58 7.52
C SER A 39 6.93 -12.26 6.98
N LEU A 40 7.77 -11.25 6.93
CA LEU A 40 7.42 -9.98 6.30
C LEU A 40 7.70 -10.04 4.79
N PRO A 41 6.92 -9.33 3.96
CA PRO A 41 7.24 -9.22 2.54
C PRO A 41 8.57 -8.52 2.32
N SER A 42 9.22 -8.83 1.21
CA SER A 42 10.58 -8.34 0.93
C SER A 42 10.69 -6.82 0.91
N PHE A 43 9.65 -6.10 0.50
CA PHE A 43 9.69 -4.65 0.45
C PHE A 43 9.79 -3.99 1.83
N LEU A 44 9.50 -4.74 2.90
CA LEU A 44 9.61 -4.27 4.29
C LEU A 44 10.92 -4.67 4.96
N LEU A 45 11.69 -5.58 4.37
CA LEU A 45 12.94 -6.04 4.98
C LEU A 45 14.06 -5.03 4.79
N TYR A 46 14.19 -4.49 3.61
CA TYR A 46 15.10 -3.37 3.28
C TYR A 46 14.78 -2.83 1.91
N GLY A 47 15.38 -1.71 1.57
CA GLY A 47 15.35 -1.20 0.23
C GLY A 47 16.16 -2.10 -0.72
N HIS A 48 15.85 -2.02 -2.00
CA HIS A 48 16.58 -2.71 -3.06
C HIS A 48 17.70 -1.80 -3.57
N GLY A 49 18.94 -2.26 -3.44
CA GLY A 49 20.10 -1.45 -3.84
C GLY A 49 20.21 -0.18 -2.99
N ASN A 50 20.08 0.98 -3.64
CA ASN A 50 20.16 2.29 -2.96
C ASN A 50 18.80 2.83 -2.50
N MET A 51 17.74 2.03 -2.61
CA MET A 51 16.40 2.44 -2.26
C MET A 51 16.20 2.47 -0.75
N THR A 52 15.64 3.56 -0.23
CA THR A 52 15.31 3.68 1.18
C THR A 52 14.06 2.86 1.51
N GLU A 53 13.81 2.62 2.80
CA GLU A 53 12.60 1.95 3.25
C GLU A 53 11.35 2.67 2.73
N SER A 54 11.33 4.00 2.82
CA SER A 54 10.22 4.81 2.32
C SER A 54 9.99 4.58 0.82
N ASP A 55 11.05 4.57 0.03
CA ASP A 55 10.96 4.36 -1.42
C ASP A 55 10.46 2.96 -1.77
N SER A 56 10.90 1.96 -1.01
CA SER A 56 10.44 0.58 -1.21
C SER A 56 8.94 0.44 -0.94
N ILE A 57 8.45 1.05 0.12
CA ILE A 57 7.02 1.04 0.45
C ILE A 57 6.23 1.79 -0.62
N LYS A 58 6.71 2.94 -1.04
CA LYS A 58 6.08 3.74 -2.09
C LYS A 58 5.94 2.93 -3.38
N MET A 59 6.98 2.23 -3.79
CA MET A 59 6.96 1.38 -4.98
C MET A 59 5.89 0.29 -4.85
N TRP A 60 5.83 -0.39 -3.70
CA TRP A 60 4.82 -1.42 -3.46
C TRP A 60 3.40 -0.85 -3.57
N VAL A 61 3.18 0.33 -3.00
CA VAL A 61 1.87 0.99 -3.02
C VAL A 61 1.47 1.38 -4.45
N THR A 62 2.37 2.02 -5.18
CA THR A 62 2.07 2.53 -6.53
C THR A 62 1.97 1.41 -7.56
N ASP A 63 2.66 0.30 -7.36
CA ASP A 63 2.59 -0.87 -8.26
C ASP A 63 1.22 -1.56 -8.22
N ARG A 64 0.40 -1.26 -7.22
CA ARG A 64 -0.95 -1.81 -7.10
C ARG A 64 -2.00 -1.03 -7.86
N ALA A 65 -1.63 0.09 -8.45
CA ALA A 65 -2.52 0.85 -9.31
C ALA A 65 -2.36 0.39 -10.77
N PRO A 66 -3.42 0.52 -11.60
CA PRO A 66 -3.25 0.32 -13.03
C PRO A 66 -2.29 1.36 -13.60
N GLU A 67 -1.61 1.01 -14.68
CA GLU A 67 -0.69 1.95 -15.31
C GLU A 67 -1.43 3.08 -16.00
N PRO A 68 -0.85 4.29 -16.05
CA PRO A 68 -1.53 5.44 -16.67
C PRO A 68 -1.76 5.28 -18.17
N ASN A 69 -1.02 4.41 -18.84
CA ASN A 69 -1.21 4.12 -20.26
C ASN A 69 -2.14 2.94 -20.53
N ASN A 70 -2.81 2.41 -19.50
CA ASN A 70 -3.81 1.36 -19.68
C ASN A 70 -4.96 1.88 -20.53
N GLU A 71 -5.42 1.09 -21.52
CA GLU A 71 -6.50 1.49 -22.43
C GLU A 71 -7.79 1.83 -21.72
N LEU A 72 -8.03 1.24 -20.54
CA LEU A 72 -9.25 1.45 -19.77
C LEU A 72 -9.08 2.47 -18.65
N ILE A 73 -7.97 3.21 -18.64
CA ILE A 73 -7.63 4.07 -17.49
C ILE A 73 -8.72 5.11 -17.19
N ASP A 74 -9.29 5.72 -18.21
CA ASP A 74 -10.33 6.73 -17.99
C ASP A 74 -11.57 6.13 -17.33
N SER A 75 -11.97 4.93 -17.75
CA SER A 75 -13.10 4.22 -17.14
C SER A 75 -12.79 3.80 -15.71
N LEU A 76 -11.54 3.41 -15.44
CA LEU A 76 -11.11 3.01 -14.09
C LEU A 76 -11.07 4.22 -13.15
N ILE A 77 -10.59 5.36 -13.62
CA ILE A 77 -10.58 6.61 -12.85
C ILE A 77 -12.01 7.01 -12.49
N GLU A 78 -12.91 6.97 -13.44
CA GLU A 78 -14.32 7.28 -13.21
C GLU A 78 -14.96 6.32 -12.21
N LYS A 79 -14.66 5.04 -12.32
CA LYS A 79 -15.18 4.00 -11.42
C LYS A 79 -14.86 4.26 -9.96
N ILE A 80 -13.67 4.79 -9.66
CA ILE A 80 -13.29 5.09 -8.29
C ILE A 80 -13.69 6.50 -7.85
N GLY A 81 -14.42 7.24 -8.71
CA GLY A 81 -14.93 8.56 -8.36
C GLY A 81 -13.94 9.69 -8.49
N GLU A 82 -12.87 9.50 -9.24
CA GLU A 82 -11.84 10.50 -9.45
C GLU A 82 -11.94 11.14 -10.82
N THR A 83 -11.28 12.28 -11.02
CA THR A 83 -11.22 12.99 -12.29
C THR A 83 -9.84 12.93 -12.94
N GLU A 84 -8.83 12.55 -12.18
CA GLU A 84 -7.44 12.46 -12.63
C GLU A 84 -6.82 11.17 -12.20
N TYR A 85 -5.77 10.74 -12.91
CA TYR A 85 -4.98 9.59 -12.50
C TYR A 85 -4.20 9.90 -11.23
N ASN A 86 -4.38 9.07 -10.21
CA ASN A 86 -3.60 9.12 -8.98
C ASN A 86 -3.47 7.70 -8.43
N PRO A 87 -2.27 7.12 -8.40
CA PRO A 87 -2.09 5.74 -7.93
C PRO A 87 -2.54 5.53 -6.48
N TYR A 88 -2.43 6.54 -5.65
CA TYR A 88 -2.85 6.44 -4.24
C TYR A 88 -4.37 6.35 -4.11
N SER A 89 -5.11 6.98 -5.00
CA SER A 89 -6.57 6.85 -5.03
C SER A 89 -6.99 5.42 -5.35
N PHE A 90 -6.31 4.76 -6.27
CA PHE A 90 -6.55 3.35 -6.56
C PHE A 90 -6.20 2.45 -5.38
N PHE A 91 -5.06 2.70 -4.74
CA PHE A 91 -4.65 1.97 -3.56
C PHE A 91 -5.70 2.06 -2.46
N LYS A 92 -6.17 3.27 -2.18
CA LYS A 92 -7.18 3.52 -1.16
C LYS A 92 -8.51 2.85 -1.50
N TYR A 93 -8.95 2.96 -2.75
CA TYR A 93 -10.21 2.36 -3.21
C TYR A 93 -10.20 0.84 -3.08
N ASN A 94 -9.09 0.21 -3.44
CA ASN A 94 -8.95 -1.25 -3.46
C ASN A 94 -8.42 -1.83 -2.15
N ASN A 95 -8.14 -1.02 -1.14
CA ASN A 95 -7.50 -1.44 0.11
C ASN A 95 -6.18 -2.18 -0.14
N GLY A 96 -5.43 -1.71 -1.13
CA GLY A 96 -4.15 -2.31 -1.49
C GLY A 96 -4.22 -3.71 -2.06
N ARG A 97 -5.41 -4.20 -2.41
CA ARG A 97 -5.57 -5.55 -2.95
C ARG A 97 -5.05 -5.63 -4.37
N PHE A 98 -4.43 -6.74 -4.69
CA PHE A 98 -3.91 -7.01 -6.02
C PHE A 98 -4.04 -8.50 -6.33
N ILE A 99 -4.40 -8.83 -7.57
CA ILE A 99 -4.57 -10.21 -8.00
C ILE A 99 -3.25 -10.98 -7.85
N GLY A 100 -3.31 -12.11 -7.15
CA GLY A 100 -2.13 -12.95 -6.93
C GLY A 100 -1.29 -12.56 -5.72
N ASP A 101 -1.63 -11.50 -5.04
CA ASP A 101 -0.92 -11.07 -3.83
C ASP A 101 -1.75 -11.39 -2.58
N LEU A 102 -1.07 -11.86 -1.56
CA LEU A 102 -1.69 -12.21 -0.28
C LEU A 102 -1.78 -11.03 0.68
N PHE A 103 -1.11 -9.92 0.38
CA PHE A 103 -1.07 -8.75 1.26
C PHE A 103 -2.07 -7.70 0.81
N TYR A 104 -2.67 -7.04 1.77
CA TYR A 104 -3.62 -5.95 1.55
C TYR A 104 -3.63 -5.05 2.78
N VAL A 105 -4.37 -3.95 2.72
CA VAL A 105 -4.47 -3.04 3.85
C VAL A 105 -5.91 -2.83 4.25
N GLU A 106 -6.10 -2.43 5.50
CA GLU A 106 -7.36 -1.91 6.00
C GLU A 106 -7.08 -0.56 6.62
N GLY A 107 -8.00 0.39 6.46
CA GLY A 107 -7.91 1.65 7.16
C GLY A 107 -7.94 1.37 8.65
N GLY A 108 -6.93 1.89 9.37
CA GLY A 108 -6.86 1.61 10.79
C GLY A 108 -6.14 2.70 11.54
N GLU A 109 -6.73 3.14 12.64
CA GLU A 109 -6.16 4.18 13.49
C GLU A 109 -5.32 3.58 14.60
N ALA A 110 -5.57 2.32 14.95
CA ALA A 110 -4.86 1.66 16.04
C ALA A 110 -4.70 0.17 15.75
N LEU A 111 -3.62 -0.37 16.22
CA LEU A 111 -3.38 -1.81 16.24
C LEU A 111 -4.10 -2.45 17.43
#